data_3a03e367cb959563ec807a469be1de4a
#
_entry.id   3a03e367cb959563ec807a469be1de4a
#
_cell.length_a   1.000
_cell.length_b   1.000
_cell.length_c   1.000
_cell.angle_alpha   90.00
_cell.angle_beta   90.00
_cell.angle_gamma   90.00
#
_symmetry.space_group_name_H-M   'P 1'
#
loop_
_entity.id
_entity.type
_entity.pdbx_description
1 polymer ?
#
loop_
_entity_poly.entity_id
_entity_poly.type
_entity_poly.pdbx_seq_one_letter_code
_entity_poly.pdbx_strand_id
1 'polypeptide(L)'
;MSKNDFLYLLLGPEEGEKDSFVQRLIGRIAKAIGQAPEIHRFYSFDSEVPEVLAALRNGALFSPYRVVLLRNVELLTKKKDLEQLAQYAAHPAPQSSLVMFSEEIGRIDKRLEKLVPKENKVIFWELFENQKMGWILNFFKKRNIRINPQAAAFLLEMVENNTKELKDTCEKLSIFFGKGSEIGYADVEKILYHSKDENVFTLFDKIAGRDFDASLEVLAKLLLSREADPVGLLAGLLHQVRRLKSLKLLIEKRYSYEEAFSRAKITGKRMQKIYSAGMQHYTLQELQAIVQLIARFDYRVRSLGSVLHPNLLQLFLYYLIVKGGSGAFRF
;
A
#
# COMPACT_ATOMS: atom_id res chain seq x y z
N MET A 1 26.89 -20.66 3.89
CA MET A 1 26.30 -19.68 3.00
C MET A 1 26.93 -19.83 1.63
N SER A 2 26.17 -19.85 0.57
CA SER A 2 26.73 -20.01 -0.77
C SER A 2 27.47 -18.75 -1.21
N LYS A 3 28.40 -18.90 -2.19
CA LYS A 3 29.18 -17.77 -2.75
C LYS A 3 28.31 -16.66 -3.36
N ASN A 4 26.97 -16.86 -3.43
CA ASN A 4 25.99 -15.98 -4.10
C ASN A 4 25.06 -15.23 -3.13
N ASP A 5 25.24 -15.36 -1.81
CA ASP A 5 24.30 -14.77 -0.83
C ASP A 5 24.60 -13.29 -0.45
N PHE A 6 25.44 -12.57 -1.24
CA PHE A 6 25.89 -11.23 -0.89
C PHE A 6 25.08 -10.08 -1.51
N LEU A 7 24.48 -10.29 -2.67
CA LEU A 7 23.79 -9.25 -3.41
C LEU A 7 22.42 -9.73 -3.88
N TYR A 8 21.39 -8.94 -3.60
CA TYR A 8 20.01 -9.19 -4.03
C TYR A 8 19.44 -7.95 -4.68
N LEU A 9 18.57 -8.13 -5.68
CA LEU A 9 17.83 -7.08 -6.35
C LEU A 9 16.35 -7.46 -6.41
N LEU A 10 15.52 -6.73 -5.67
CA LEU A 10 14.09 -6.94 -5.52
C LEU A 10 13.34 -5.84 -6.28
N LEU A 11 12.67 -6.20 -7.35
CA LEU A 11 12.03 -5.31 -8.30
C LEU A 11 10.52 -5.40 -8.25
N GLY A 12 9.84 -4.33 -8.61
CA GLY A 12 8.38 -4.31 -8.79
C GLY A 12 7.62 -3.63 -7.66
N PRO A 13 6.31 -3.42 -7.85
CA PRO A 13 5.47 -2.62 -6.94
C PRO A 13 5.04 -3.37 -5.68
N GLU A 14 5.21 -4.70 -5.62
CA GLU A 14 4.65 -5.55 -4.55
C GLU A 14 5.51 -5.50 -3.26
N GLU A 15 5.29 -4.49 -2.43
CA GLU A 15 6.08 -4.25 -1.21
C GLU A 15 5.90 -5.35 -0.15
N GLY A 16 4.68 -5.86 0.04
CA GLY A 16 4.39 -6.89 1.05
C GLY A 16 5.15 -8.19 0.84
N GLU A 17 5.31 -8.61 -0.41
CA GLU A 17 6.07 -9.83 -0.76
C GLU A 17 7.58 -9.58 -0.71
N LYS A 18 8.07 -8.37 -1.08
CA LYS A 18 9.48 -7.98 -0.87
C LYS A 18 9.85 -8.01 0.60
N ASP A 19 9.03 -7.43 1.48
CA ASP A 19 9.25 -7.47 2.93
C ASP A 19 9.23 -8.92 3.45
N SER A 20 8.31 -9.74 2.96
CA SER A 20 8.26 -11.18 3.29
C SER A 20 9.52 -11.93 2.84
N PHE A 21 10.06 -11.60 1.67
CA PHE A 21 11.32 -12.14 1.19
C PHE A 21 12.49 -11.78 2.12
N VAL A 22 12.59 -10.50 2.51
CA VAL A 22 13.62 -10.03 3.42
C VAL A 22 13.52 -10.71 4.79
N GLN A 23 12.32 -10.87 5.34
CA GLN A 23 12.14 -11.57 6.62
C GLN A 23 12.58 -13.04 6.52
N ARG A 24 12.29 -13.74 5.41
CA ARG A 24 12.79 -15.10 5.18
C ARG A 24 14.32 -15.13 5.05
N LEU A 25 14.92 -14.16 4.35
CA LEU A 25 16.39 -14.04 4.24
C LEU A 25 17.03 -13.82 5.61
N ILE A 26 16.53 -12.87 6.39
CA ILE A 26 16.99 -12.59 7.76
C ILE A 26 16.86 -13.84 8.65
N GLY A 27 15.72 -14.54 8.59
CA GLY A 27 15.50 -15.77 9.35
C GLY A 27 16.45 -16.90 8.95
N ARG A 28 16.78 -17.03 7.66
CA ARG A 28 17.76 -17.99 7.16
C ARG A 28 19.18 -17.66 7.66
N ILE A 29 19.55 -16.38 7.60
CA ILE A 29 20.84 -15.91 8.11
C ILE A 29 20.92 -16.13 9.62
N ALA A 30 19.89 -15.73 10.37
CA ALA A 30 19.85 -15.91 11.83
C ALA A 30 20.02 -17.37 12.26
N LYS A 31 19.41 -18.32 11.54
CA LYS A 31 19.60 -19.75 11.77
C LYS A 31 21.02 -20.20 11.49
N ALA A 32 21.67 -19.63 10.47
CA ALA A 32 23.03 -20.03 10.09
C ALA A 32 24.09 -19.50 11.06
N ILE A 33 23.87 -18.33 11.67
CA ILE A 33 24.85 -17.70 12.58
C ILE A 33 24.48 -17.84 14.07
N GLY A 34 23.30 -18.43 14.37
CA GLY A 34 22.82 -18.65 15.75
C GLY A 34 22.21 -17.43 16.43
N GLN A 35 22.16 -16.27 15.79
CA GLN A 35 21.59 -15.02 16.31
C GLN A 35 21.04 -14.12 15.20
N ALA A 36 20.30 -13.05 15.54
CA ALA A 36 19.80 -12.11 14.56
C ALA A 36 20.91 -11.28 13.91
N PRO A 37 20.90 -11.08 12.57
CA PRO A 37 21.85 -10.17 11.92
C PRO A 37 21.54 -8.70 12.27
N GLU A 38 22.54 -7.84 12.19
CA GLU A 38 22.37 -6.40 12.28
C GLU A 38 21.75 -5.86 10.98
N ILE A 39 20.75 -4.99 11.08
CA ILE A 39 20.01 -4.49 9.90
C ILE A 39 20.19 -2.98 9.79
N HIS A 40 20.70 -2.54 8.65
CA HIS A 40 20.82 -1.12 8.29
C HIS A 40 19.89 -0.81 7.12
N ARG A 41 19.25 0.37 7.16
CA ARG A 41 18.32 0.84 6.12
C ARG A 41 18.78 2.15 5.55
N PHE A 42 18.91 2.20 4.22
CA PHE A 42 19.32 3.37 3.46
C PHE A 42 18.32 3.62 2.33
N TYR A 43 18.22 4.89 1.93
CA TYR A 43 17.41 5.33 0.82
C TYR A 43 18.28 6.10 -0.16
N SER A 44 18.23 5.78 -1.46
CA SER A 44 19.10 6.39 -2.47
C SER A 44 18.89 7.89 -2.68
N PHE A 45 17.78 8.46 -2.19
CA PHE A 45 17.53 9.90 -2.22
C PHE A 45 18.10 10.65 -1.01
N ASP A 46 18.48 9.95 0.05
CA ASP A 46 18.85 10.50 1.36
C ASP A 46 20.28 10.09 1.78
N SER A 47 20.78 8.99 1.26
CA SER A 47 22.06 8.41 1.65
C SER A 47 23.03 8.32 0.46
N GLU A 48 24.29 8.61 0.69
CA GLU A 48 25.33 8.44 -0.33
C GLU A 48 25.85 6.99 -0.39
N VAL A 49 26.20 6.52 -1.59
CA VAL A 49 26.74 5.16 -1.79
C VAL A 49 27.95 4.84 -0.92
N PRO A 50 28.92 5.76 -0.70
CA PRO A 50 30.01 5.52 0.26
C PRO A 50 29.55 5.15 1.68
N GLU A 51 28.47 5.74 2.19
CA GLU A 51 27.92 5.42 3.51
C GLU A 51 27.35 3.98 3.54
N VAL A 52 26.64 3.60 2.50
CA VAL A 52 26.10 2.24 2.33
C VAL A 52 27.26 1.22 2.30
N LEU A 53 28.33 1.53 1.55
CA LEU A 53 29.50 0.66 1.44
C LEU A 53 30.30 0.61 2.75
N ALA A 54 30.40 1.72 3.49
CA ALA A 54 30.99 1.73 4.81
C ALA A 54 30.21 0.84 5.79
N ALA A 55 28.87 0.92 5.76
CA ALA A 55 28.03 0.04 6.56
C ALA A 55 28.22 -1.44 6.22
N LEU A 56 28.47 -1.80 4.95
CA LEU A 56 28.74 -3.17 4.53
C LEU A 56 30.13 -3.70 4.93
N ARG A 57 31.13 -2.82 4.97
CA ARG A 57 32.55 -3.17 5.21
C ARG A 57 32.98 -3.09 6.68
N ASN A 58 32.38 -2.16 7.43
CA ASN A 58 32.70 -2.00 8.83
C ASN A 58 32.20 -3.20 9.63
N GLY A 59 33.01 -3.75 10.52
CA GLY A 59 32.62 -4.88 11.37
C GLY A 59 31.35 -4.60 12.17
N ALA A 60 30.46 -5.56 12.27
CA ALA A 60 29.25 -5.43 13.08
C ALA A 60 29.63 -5.49 14.57
N LEU A 61 29.08 -4.58 15.39
CA LEU A 61 29.39 -4.47 16.81
C LEU A 61 28.69 -5.53 17.65
N PHE A 62 27.47 -5.90 17.23
CA PHE A 62 26.54 -6.73 18.03
C PHE A 62 26.17 -8.06 17.35
N SER A 63 26.54 -8.27 16.12
CA SER A 63 26.24 -9.48 15.36
C SER A 63 27.38 -9.84 14.40
N PRO A 64 27.69 -11.13 14.18
CA PRO A 64 28.70 -11.55 13.20
C PRO A 64 28.25 -11.36 11.75
N TYR A 65 27.03 -10.89 11.51
CA TYR A 65 26.50 -10.69 10.16
C TYR A 65 25.65 -9.44 10.04
N ARG A 66 25.70 -8.78 8.89
CA ARG A 66 24.99 -7.56 8.60
C ARG A 66 24.15 -7.68 7.33
N VAL A 67 22.95 -7.15 7.38
CA VAL A 67 22.06 -6.99 6.22
C VAL A 67 21.81 -5.52 5.99
N VAL A 68 22.24 -5.02 4.84
CA VAL A 68 22.03 -3.64 4.42
C VAL A 68 20.91 -3.62 3.38
N LEU A 69 19.87 -2.85 3.65
CA LEU A 69 18.71 -2.65 2.79
C LEU A 69 18.84 -1.27 2.12
N LEU A 70 18.99 -1.22 0.81
CA LEU A 70 19.07 0.02 0.03
C LEU A 70 17.82 0.16 -0.85
N ARG A 71 16.98 1.14 -0.55
CA ARG A 71 15.72 1.41 -1.26
C ARG A 71 15.90 2.48 -2.35
N ASN A 72 14.97 2.47 -3.32
CA ASN A 72 14.89 3.42 -4.44
C ASN A 72 16.16 3.42 -5.32
N VAL A 73 16.68 2.24 -5.63
CA VAL A 73 17.90 2.12 -6.43
C VAL A 73 17.74 2.54 -7.89
N GLU A 74 16.51 2.73 -8.37
CA GLU A 74 16.19 3.36 -9.66
C GLU A 74 16.69 4.81 -9.75
N LEU A 75 16.94 5.47 -8.60
CA LEU A 75 17.49 6.83 -8.51
C LEU A 75 19.02 6.87 -8.63
N LEU A 76 19.70 5.74 -8.57
CA LEU A 76 21.14 5.63 -8.72
C LEU A 76 21.55 5.72 -10.20
N THR A 77 21.73 6.95 -10.69
CA THR A 77 22.09 7.22 -12.09
C THR A 77 23.53 7.72 -12.26
N LYS A 78 24.15 8.18 -11.18
CA LYS A 78 25.52 8.72 -11.21
C LYS A 78 26.53 7.62 -11.51
N LYS A 79 27.38 7.85 -12.51
CA LYS A 79 28.42 6.88 -12.91
C LYS A 79 29.33 6.47 -11.76
N LYS A 80 29.74 7.42 -10.91
CA LYS A 80 30.58 7.19 -9.74
C LYS A 80 29.96 6.21 -8.76
N ASP A 81 28.67 6.35 -8.46
CA ASP A 81 27.95 5.49 -7.53
C ASP A 81 27.86 4.05 -8.03
N LEU A 82 27.57 3.90 -9.34
CA LEU A 82 27.52 2.59 -9.98
C LEU A 82 28.88 1.90 -10.06
N GLU A 83 29.98 2.67 -10.28
CA GLU A 83 31.36 2.14 -10.27
C GLU A 83 31.75 1.67 -8.86
N GLN A 84 31.38 2.40 -7.81
CA GLN A 84 31.64 2.01 -6.42
C GLN A 84 30.89 0.74 -6.04
N LEU A 85 29.62 0.62 -6.43
CA LEU A 85 28.84 -0.61 -6.23
C LEU A 85 29.42 -1.79 -7.02
N ALA A 86 29.90 -1.55 -8.24
CA ALA A 86 30.55 -2.58 -9.04
C ALA A 86 31.85 -3.07 -8.40
N GLN A 87 32.68 -2.18 -7.85
CA GLN A 87 33.88 -2.54 -7.12
C GLN A 87 33.55 -3.37 -5.86
N TYR A 88 32.50 -3.00 -5.14
CA TYR A 88 32.04 -3.79 -4.00
C TYR A 88 31.53 -5.17 -4.44
N ALA A 89 30.74 -5.25 -5.51
CA ALA A 89 30.18 -6.50 -6.02
C ALA A 89 31.28 -7.51 -6.46
N ALA A 90 32.44 -7.01 -6.92
CA ALA A 90 33.57 -7.84 -7.28
C ALA A 90 34.24 -8.48 -6.03
N HIS A 91 34.22 -7.78 -4.89
CA HIS A 91 34.85 -8.24 -3.65
C HIS A 91 33.93 -7.91 -2.45
N PRO A 92 32.79 -8.61 -2.32
CA PRO A 92 31.84 -8.35 -1.25
C PRO A 92 32.40 -8.76 0.11
N ALA A 93 32.03 -8.04 1.16
CA ALA A 93 32.43 -8.38 2.51
C ALA A 93 31.79 -9.72 2.94
N PRO A 94 32.54 -10.64 3.53
CA PRO A 94 32.11 -12.04 3.73
C PRO A 94 30.96 -12.22 4.73
N GLN A 95 30.70 -11.24 5.56
CA GLN A 95 29.70 -11.29 6.62
C GLN A 95 28.63 -10.21 6.44
N SER A 96 28.31 -9.88 5.19
CA SER A 96 27.29 -8.91 4.89
C SER A 96 26.49 -9.27 3.64
N SER A 97 25.23 -8.84 3.59
CA SER A 97 24.38 -8.89 2.39
C SER A 97 23.85 -7.50 2.07
N LEU A 98 23.89 -7.12 0.80
CA LEU A 98 23.23 -5.94 0.27
C LEU A 98 21.96 -6.35 -0.45
N VAL A 99 20.82 -5.86 0.01
CA VAL A 99 19.52 -6.06 -0.62
C VAL A 99 19.05 -4.72 -1.20
N MET A 100 18.97 -4.65 -2.50
CA MET A 100 18.57 -3.48 -3.27
C MET A 100 17.12 -3.58 -3.69
N PHE A 101 16.36 -2.48 -3.55
CA PHE A 101 14.94 -2.41 -3.86
C PHE A 101 14.64 -1.34 -4.87
N SER A 102 13.75 -1.68 -5.81
CA SER A 102 13.10 -0.73 -6.69
C SER A 102 11.60 -1.03 -6.81
N GLU A 103 10.79 0.01 -6.88
CA GLU A 103 9.38 -0.12 -7.26
C GLU A 103 9.21 -0.32 -8.78
N GLU A 104 10.21 0.14 -9.55
CA GLU A 104 10.25 0.09 -11.00
C GLU A 104 10.97 -1.18 -11.49
N ILE A 105 10.43 -1.81 -12.53
CA ILE A 105 11.02 -3.03 -13.12
C ILE A 105 11.99 -2.67 -14.26
N GLY A 106 11.67 -1.68 -15.07
CA GLY A 106 12.40 -1.37 -16.31
C GLY A 106 13.26 -0.12 -16.27
N ARG A 107 13.31 0.62 -15.17
CA ARG A 107 14.06 1.90 -15.06
C ARG A 107 15.39 1.80 -14.33
N ILE A 108 15.84 0.60 -14.04
CA ILE A 108 17.12 0.39 -13.36
C ILE A 108 18.25 0.44 -14.37
N ASP A 109 19.36 1.07 -13.97
CA ASP A 109 20.56 1.07 -14.78
C ASP A 109 21.04 -0.36 -15.03
N LYS A 110 21.23 -0.70 -16.30
CA LYS A 110 21.67 -2.06 -16.72
C LYS A 110 23.00 -2.48 -16.12
N ARG A 111 23.86 -1.52 -15.74
CA ARG A 111 25.13 -1.80 -15.08
C ARG A 111 24.88 -2.33 -13.67
N LEU A 112 23.98 -1.68 -12.91
CA LEU A 112 23.58 -2.14 -11.59
C LEU A 112 22.91 -3.52 -11.67
N GLU A 113 22.02 -3.71 -12.61
CA GLU A 113 21.34 -4.97 -12.83
C GLU A 113 22.27 -6.15 -13.11
N LYS A 114 23.37 -5.91 -13.83
CA LYS A 114 24.39 -6.92 -14.17
C LYS A 114 25.26 -7.35 -12.98
N LEU A 115 25.32 -6.55 -11.90
CA LEU A 115 26.11 -6.86 -10.71
C LEU A 115 25.48 -8.00 -9.88
N VAL A 116 24.19 -8.20 -10.00
CA VAL A 116 23.45 -9.15 -9.18
C VAL A 116 23.28 -10.48 -9.94
N PRO A 117 23.60 -11.61 -9.32
CA PRO A 117 23.34 -12.93 -9.90
C PRO A 117 21.87 -13.11 -10.32
N LYS A 118 21.61 -13.83 -11.41
CA LYS A 118 20.25 -14.02 -11.94
C LYS A 118 19.30 -14.62 -10.92
N GLU A 119 19.76 -15.56 -10.12
CA GLU A 119 19.03 -16.22 -9.04
C GLU A 119 18.64 -15.30 -7.89
N ASN A 120 19.36 -14.17 -7.72
CA ASN A 120 19.12 -13.17 -6.68
C ASN A 120 18.35 -11.95 -7.20
N LYS A 121 17.95 -11.94 -8.46
CA LYS A 121 17.02 -10.96 -9.02
C LYS A 121 15.61 -11.51 -8.96
N VAL A 122 14.77 -10.87 -8.19
CA VAL A 122 13.38 -11.28 -8.02
C VAL A 122 12.45 -10.15 -8.40
N ILE A 123 11.48 -10.44 -9.25
CA ILE A 123 10.45 -9.48 -9.64
C ILE A 123 9.18 -9.82 -8.87
N PHE A 124 8.67 -8.85 -8.14
CA PHE A 124 7.45 -8.93 -7.36
C PHE A 124 6.36 -8.13 -8.10
N TRP A 125 5.60 -8.86 -8.90
CA TRP A 125 4.48 -8.30 -9.64
C TRP A 125 3.32 -8.02 -8.70
N GLU A 126 2.60 -6.94 -8.94
CA GLU A 126 1.37 -6.67 -8.22
C GLU A 126 0.41 -7.86 -8.34
N LEU A 127 -0.13 -8.31 -7.23
CA LEU A 127 -1.12 -9.39 -7.23
C LEU A 127 -2.39 -8.91 -7.94
N PHE A 128 -2.83 -9.65 -8.94
CA PHE A 128 -4.13 -9.41 -9.56
C PHE A 128 -5.26 -9.63 -8.54
N GLU A 129 -6.37 -8.92 -8.69
CA GLU A 129 -7.52 -9.00 -7.76
C GLU A 129 -7.98 -10.46 -7.51
N ASN A 130 -7.98 -11.30 -8.54
CA ASN A 130 -8.34 -12.72 -8.43
C ASN A 130 -7.35 -13.54 -7.58
N GLN A 131 -6.09 -13.13 -7.49
CA GLN A 131 -5.05 -13.79 -6.70
C GLN A 131 -5.09 -13.36 -5.23
N LYS A 132 -5.51 -12.13 -4.94
CA LYS A 132 -5.59 -11.59 -3.58
C LYS A 132 -6.56 -12.38 -2.70
N MET A 133 -7.70 -12.81 -3.24
CA MET A 133 -8.65 -13.66 -2.53
C MET A 133 -7.98 -14.98 -2.08
N GLY A 134 -7.32 -15.67 -3.02
CA GLY A 134 -6.58 -16.89 -2.72
C GLY A 134 -5.46 -16.68 -1.71
N TRP A 135 -4.79 -15.53 -1.77
CA TRP A 135 -3.75 -15.14 -0.83
C TRP A 135 -4.30 -14.98 0.60
N ILE A 136 -5.43 -14.28 0.79
CA ILE A 136 -6.08 -14.11 2.11
C ILE A 136 -6.47 -15.47 2.69
N LEU A 137 -7.15 -16.30 1.92
CA LEU A 137 -7.57 -17.63 2.38
C LEU A 137 -6.37 -18.48 2.82
N ASN A 138 -5.30 -18.47 2.04
CA ASN A 138 -4.05 -19.16 2.38
C ASN A 138 -3.35 -18.56 3.60
N PHE A 139 -3.37 -17.25 3.77
CA PHE A 139 -2.77 -16.56 4.92
C PHE A 139 -3.37 -17.05 6.23
N PHE A 140 -4.70 -17.10 6.32
CA PHE A 140 -5.40 -17.57 7.51
C PHE A 140 -5.31 -19.09 7.70
N LYS A 141 -5.40 -19.87 6.61
CA LYS A 141 -5.22 -21.32 6.64
C LYS A 141 -3.86 -21.72 7.23
N LYS A 142 -2.76 -21.08 6.83
CA LYS A 142 -1.41 -21.32 7.38
C LYS A 142 -1.31 -21.06 8.89
N ARG A 143 -2.19 -20.24 9.43
CA ARG A 143 -2.27 -19.91 10.86
C ARG A 143 -3.32 -20.72 11.64
N ASN A 144 -3.92 -21.72 10.97
CA ASN A 144 -5.02 -22.52 11.52
C ASN A 144 -6.23 -21.67 11.94
N ILE A 145 -6.57 -20.68 11.12
CA ILE A 145 -7.75 -19.81 11.24
C ILE A 145 -8.61 -20.02 10.00
N ARG A 146 -9.93 -20.12 10.18
CA ARG A 146 -10.88 -20.14 9.06
C ARG A 146 -11.43 -18.73 8.85
N ILE A 147 -11.41 -18.22 7.63
CA ILE A 147 -12.10 -17.00 7.26
C ILE A 147 -13.20 -17.31 6.25
N ASN A 148 -14.38 -16.79 6.49
CA ASN A 148 -15.50 -16.93 5.58
C ASN A 148 -15.18 -16.21 4.25
N PRO A 149 -15.50 -16.77 3.08
CA PRO A 149 -15.28 -16.12 1.78
C PRO A 149 -15.90 -14.72 1.66
N GLN A 150 -17.06 -14.50 2.29
CA GLN A 150 -17.69 -13.16 2.34
C GLN A 150 -16.88 -12.18 3.19
N ALA A 151 -16.31 -12.63 4.31
CA ALA A 151 -15.41 -11.84 5.15
C ALA A 151 -14.10 -11.51 4.43
N ALA A 152 -13.53 -12.47 3.69
CA ALA A 152 -12.35 -12.27 2.87
C ALA A 152 -12.60 -11.30 1.71
N ALA A 153 -13.77 -11.38 1.05
CA ALA A 153 -14.17 -10.44 0.02
C ALA A 153 -14.36 -9.03 0.58
N PHE A 154 -14.97 -8.91 1.75
CA PHE A 154 -15.13 -7.64 2.43
C PHE A 154 -13.78 -7.03 2.84
N LEU A 155 -12.86 -7.85 3.32
CA LEU A 155 -11.51 -7.41 3.65
C LEU A 155 -10.79 -6.84 2.41
N LEU A 156 -10.89 -7.50 1.25
CA LEU A 156 -10.35 -7.00 -0.02
C LEU A 156 -10.99 -5.70 -0.46
N GLU A 157 -12.27 -5.55 -0.22
CA GLU A 157 -13.00 -4.33 -0.53
C GLU A 157 -12.57 -3.14 0.33
N MET A 158 -12.23 -3.42 1.60
CA MET A 158 -11.93 -2.42 2.61
C MET A 158 -10.46 -2.02 2.65
N VAL A 159 -9.56 -2.89 2.22
CA VAL A 159 -8.14 -2.60 2.13
C VAL A 159 -7.82 -2.22 0.69
N GLU A 160 -7.27 -1.02 0.52
CA GLU A 160 -6.84 -0.54 -0.80
C GLU A 160 -5.91 -1.53 -1.50
N ASN A 161 -5.66 -1.32 -2.77
CA ASN A 161 -4.90 -2.21 -3.67
C ASN A 161 -3.41 -2.40 -3.26
N ASN A 162 -3.13 -2.28 -1.96
CA ASN A 162 -1.83 -2.36 -1.34
C ASN A 162 -1.70 -3.66 -0.54
N THR A 163 -0.90 -4.58 -1.03
CA THR A 163 -0.71 -5.90 -0.42
C THR A 163 -0.03 -5.82 0.95
N LYS A 164 0.72 -4.76 1.22
CA LYS A 164 1.31 -4.52 2.54
C LYS A 164 0.21 -4.23 3.56
N GLU A 165 -0.68 -3.31 3.27
CA GLU A 165 -1.81 -2.98 4.14
C GLU A 165 -2.76 -4.17 4.33
N LEU A 166 -3.01 -4.93 3.25
CA LEU A 166 -3.76 -6.18 3.31
C LEU A 166 -3.11 -7.18 4.26
N LYS A 167 -1.79 -7.33 4.20
CA LYS A 167 -1.03 -8.21 5.08
C LYS A 167 -1.10 -7.74 6.53
N ASP A 168 -0.86 -6.46 6.79
CA ASP A 168 -0.90 -5.87 8.14
C ASP A 168 -2.29 -6.04 8.76
N THR A 169 -3.34 -5.85 7.98
CA THR A 169 -4.73 -6.07 8.43
C THR A 169 -5.00 -7.55 8.70
N CYS A 170 -4.55 -8.46 7.82
CA CYS A 170 -4.67 -9.89 8.07
C CYS A 170 -3.88 -10.33 9.32
N GLU A 171 -2.70 -9.74 9.58
CA GLU A 171 -1.92 -10.00 10.78
C GLU A 171 -2.64 -9.50 12.03
N LYS A 172 -3.17 -8.27 12.05
CA LYS A 172 -4.00 -7.74 13.14
C LYS A 172 -5.18 -8.67 13.45
N LEU A 173 -5.93 -9.09 12.43
CA LEU A 173 -7.03 -10.03 12.57
C LEU A 173 -6.56 -11.38 13.13
N SER A 174 -5.45 -11.92 12.66
CA SER A 174 -4.93 -13.21 13.11
C SER A 174 -4.48 -13.20 14.57
N ILE A 175 -3.95 -12.07 15.04
CA ILE A 175 -3.56 -11.87 16.45
C ILE A 175 -4.81 -11.74 17.32
N PHE A 176 -5.82 -11.00 16.87
CA PHE A 176 -7.03 -10.75 17.66
C PHE A 176 -7.86 -12.01 17.87
N PHE A 177 -8.06 -12.82 16.82
CA PHE A 177 -8.91 -14.01 16.91
C PHE A 177 -8.17 -15.26 17.38
N GLY A 178 -6.88 -15.38 17.12
CA GLY A 178 -6.06 -16.51 17.52
C GLY A 178 -6.30 -17.79 16.69
N LYS A 179 -5.50 -18.82 16.99
CA LYS A 179 -5.58 -20.13 16.31
C LYS A 179 -6.88 -20.87 16.63
N GLY A 180 -7.44 -21.55 15.64
CA GLY A 180 -8.65 -22.37 15.79
C GLY A 180 -9.95 -21.59 15.63
N SER A 181 -9.89 -20.27 15.45
CA SER A 181 -11.07 -19.43 15.28
C SER A 181 -11.65 -19.47 13.86
N GLU A 182 -12.89 -19.00 13.75
CA GLU A 182 -13.56 -18.73 12.48
C GLU A 182 -13.91 -17.24 12.45
N ILE A 183 -13.48 -16.55 11.37
CA ILE A 183 -13.68 -15.11 11.16
C ILE A 183 -14.84 -14.93 10.17
N GLY A 184 -15.93 -14.36 10.66
CA GLY A 184 -17.09 -14.01 9.85
C GLY A 184 -17.03 -12.57 9.34
N TYR A 185 -18.03 -12.22 8.49
CA TYR A 185 -18.19 -10.85 7.96
C TYR A 185 -18.31 -9.81 9.10
N ALA A 186 -19.17 -10.07 10.10
CA ALA A 186 -19.39 -9.15 11.22
C ALA A 186 -18.14 -8.92 12.07
N ASP A 187 -17.25 -9.91 12.14
CA ASP A 187 -16.00 -9.82 12.89
C ASP A 187 -15.02 -8.88 12.20
N VAL A 188 -14.87 -9.02 10.88
CA VAL A 188 -14.05 -8.13 10.06
C VAL A 188 -14.62 -6.72 10.08
N GLU A 189 -15.94 -6.58 9.91
CA GLU A 189 -16.64 -5.30 9.98
C GLU A 189 -16.37 -4.59 11.30
N LYS A 190 -16.54 -5.31 12.43
CA LYS A 190 -16.32 -4.76 13.77
C LYS A 190 -14.89 -4.25 13.95
N ILE A 191 -13.87 -5.00 13.53
CA ILE A 191 -12.47 -4.60 13.72
C ILE A 191 -12.08 -3.45 12.82
N LEU A 192 -12.48 -3.47 11.55
CA LEU A 192 -12.13 -2.41 10.60
C LEU A 192 -12.82 -1.07 10.91
N TYR A 193 -14.05 -1.12 11.46
CA TYR A 193 -14.79 0.10 11.82
C TYR A 193 -14.67 0.51 13.29
N HIS A 194 -14.22 -0.39 14.17
CA HIS A 194 -14.01 -0.07 15.60
C HIS A 194 -12.53 0.08 15.95
N SER A 195 -11.60 -0.04 15.00
CA SER A 195 -10.30 0.60 15.20
C SER A 195 -10.60 2.09 15.43
N LYS A 196 -10.10 2.65 16.51
CA LYS A 196 -10.31 4.07 16.86
C LYS A 196 -9.78 5.04 15.81
N ASP A 197 -9.22 4.50 14.74
CA ASP A 197 -8.56 5.24 13.69
C ASP A 197 -9.54 5.48 12.53
N GLU A 198 -9.67 6.74 12.18
CA GLU A 198 -10.39 7.16 10.98
C GLU A 198 -9.67 6.58 9.75
N ASN A 199 -10.41 6.33 8.69
CA ASN A 199 -9.88 5.81 7.43
C ASN A 199 -10.65 6.39 6.23
N VAL A 200 -10.26 6.01 5.01
CA VAL A 200 -10.91 6.50 3.78
C VAL A 200 -12.40 6.17 3.73
N PHE A 201 -12.85 5.10 4.37
CA PHE A 201 -14.25 4.68 4.37
C PHE A 201 -15.10 5.48 5.34
N THR A 202 -14.55 5.83 6.52
CA THR A 202 -15.23 6.75 7.45
C THR A 202 -15.34 8.14 6.84
N LEU A 203 -14.32 8.57 6.08
CA LEU A 203 -14.40 9.80 5.30
C LEU A 203 -15.44 9.70 4.19
N PHE A 204 -15.45 8.60 3.43
CA PHE A 204 -16.43 8.41 2.37
C PHE A 204 -17.87 8.31 2.89
N ASP A 205 -18.12 7.74 4.09
CA ASP A 205 -19.43 7.74 4.73
C ASP A 205 -19.97 9.17 4.92
N LYS A 206 -19.12 10.10 5.42
CA LYS A 206 -19.48 11.52 5.57
C LYS A 206 -19.69 12.21 4.22
N ILE A 207 -18.81 11.93 3.27
CA ILE A 207 -18.96 12.41 1.90
C ILE A 207 -20.27 11.92 1.27
N ALA A 208 -20.59 10.64 1.40
CA ALA A 208 -21.83 10.05 0.85
C ALA A 208 -23.09 10.67 1.47
N GLY A 209 -23.02 11.03 2.76
CA GLY A 209 -24.05 11.80 3.46
C GLY A 209 -24.09 13.28 3.10
N ARG A 210 -23.14 13.78 2.28
CA ARG A 210 -22.97 15.21 1.91
C ARG A 210 -22.75 16.11 3.14
N ASP A 211 -22.13 15.53 4.18
CA ASP A 211 -21.83 16.23 5.44
C ASP A 211 -20.40 16.79 5.38
N PHE A 212 -20.29 18.09 5.06
CA PHE A 212 -18.99 18.74 4.88
C PHE A 212 -18.23 18.88 6.21
N ASP A 213 -18.91 19.28 7.28
CA ASP A 213 -18.28 19.54 8.57
C ASP A 213 -17.74 18.26 9.19
N ALA A 214 -18.54 17.20 9.21
CA ALA A 214 -18.09 15.88 9.66
C ALA A 214 -16.96 15.31 8.77
N SER A 215 -16.97 15.61 7.47
CA SER A 215 -15.88 15.20 6.56
C SER A 215 -14.57 15.92 6.89
N LEU A 216 -14.61 17.20 7.26
CA LEU A 216 -13.43 17.95 7.70
C LEU A 216 -12.87 17.42 9.02
N GLU A 217 -13.73 17.06 9.98
CA GLU A 217 -13.30 16.46 11.24
C GLU A 217 -12.58 15.12 11.03
N VAL A 218 -13.16 14.25 10.19
CA VAL A 218 -12.53 12.96 9.85
C VAL A 218 -11.20 13.18 9.12
N LEU A 219 -11.15 14.09 8.15
CA LEU A 219 -9.92 14.42 7.44
C LEU A 219 -8.83 14.96 8.39
N ALA A 220 -9.18 15.83 9.33
CA ALA A 220 -8.24 16.37 10.30
C ALA A 220 -7.61 15.24 11.16
N LYS A 221 -8.42 14.29 11.63
CA LYS A 221 -7.95 13.11 12.39
C LYS A 221 -7.03 12.23 11.54
N LEU A 222 -7.40 11.98 10.27
CA LEU A 222 -6.56 11.23 9.34
C LEU A 222 -5.19 11.86 9.15
N LEU A 223 -5.14 13.17 8.94
CA LEU A 223 -3.88 13.90 8.75
C LEU A 223 -2.99 13.92 10.01
N LEU A 224 -3.60 13.87 11.20
CA LEU A 224 -2.87 13.80 12.49
C LEU A 224 -2.25 12.43 12.75
N SER A 225 -2.85 11.34 12.26
CA SER A 225 -2.39 9.96 12.50
C SER A 225 -1.04 9.63 11.84
N ARG A 226 -0.52 10.48 10.96
CA ARG A 226 0.69 10.27 10.13
C ARG A 226 0.66 9.00 9.26
N GLU A 227 -0.43 8.25 9.28
CA GLU A 227 -0.63 7.02 8.49
C GLU A 227 -1.32 7.31 7.15
N ALA A 228 -1.99 8.46 7.03
CA ALA A 228 -2.69 8.84 5.81
C ALA A 228 -1.72 9.44 4.79
N ASP A 229 -1.35 8.65 3.79
CA ASP A 229 -0.76 9.17 2.56
C ASP A 229 -1.84 9.92 1.77
N PRO A 230 -1.66 11.23 1.48
CA PRO A 230 -2.62 12.01 0.69
C PRO A 230 -2.93 11.43 -0.69
N VAL A 231 -1.96 10.79 -1.33
CA VAL A 231 -2.12 10.14 -2.64
C VAL A 231 -2.99 8.88 -2.49
N GLY A 232 -2.70 8.05 -1.50
CA GLY A 232 -3.51 6.87 -1.17
C GLY A 232 -4.94 7.24 -0.79
N LEU A 233 -5.13 8.30 0.00
CA LEU A 233 -6.46 8.80 0.36
C LEU A 233 -7.29 9.21 -0.88
N LEU A 234 -6.69 9.94 -1.82
CA LEU A 234 -7.35 10.31 -3.07
C LEU A 234 -7.65 9.11 -3.96
N ALA A 235 -6.75 8.14 -4.02
CA ALA A 235 -6.94 6.89 -4.77
C ALA A 235 -8.12 6.07 -4.20
N GLY A 236 -8.19 5.93 -2.88
CA GLY A 236 -9.30 5.24 -2.21
C GLY A 236 -10.63 5.95 -2.41
N LEU A 237 -10.68 7.27 -2.29
CA LEU A 237 -11.88 8.04 -2.60
C LEU A 237 -12.29 7.89 -4.07
N LEU A 238 -11.34 7.87 -5.02
CA LEU A 238 -11.62 7.61 -6.43
C LEU A 238 -12.30 6.26 -6.64
N HIS A 239 -11.81 5.22 -5.97
CA HIS A 239 -12.40 3.89 -6.02
C HIS A 239 -13.85 3.90 -5.53
N GLN A 240 -14.13 4.52 -4.37
CA GLN A 240 -15.47 4.60 -3.81
C GLN A 240 -16.42 5.40 -4.72
N VAL A 241 -15.98 6.54 -5.24
CA VAL A 241 -16.79 7.38 -6.15
C VAL A 241 -17.09 6.64 -7.46
N ARG A 242 -16.12 5.91 -8.03
CA ARG A 242 -16.35 5.10 -9.24
C ARG A 242 -17.38 4.00 -8.99
N ARG A 243 -17.34 3.34 -7.84
CA ARG A 243 -18.34 2.32 -7.46
C ARG A 243 -19.71 2.94 -7.27
N LEU A 244 -19.81 4.10 -6.60
CA LEU A 244 -21.08 4.84 -6.45
C LEU A 244 -21.66 5.21 -7.82
N LYS A 245 -20.82 5.72 -8.72
CA LYS A 245 -21.23 6.02 -10.11
C LYS A 245 -21.72 4.77 -10.84
N SER A 246 -21.01 3.66 -10.74
CA SER A 246 -21.39 2.40 -11.37
C SER A 246 -22.73 1.88 -10.83
N LEU A 247 -22.91 1.95 -9.50
CA LEU A 247 -24.18 1.56 -8.87
C LEU A 247 -25.34 2.42 -9.37
N LYS A 248 -25.17 3.73 -9.43
CA LYS A 248 -26.20 4.65 -9.91
C LYS A 248 -26.55 4.39 -11.38
N LEU A 249 -25.57 4.11 -12.23
CA LEU A 249 -25.78 3.72 -13.62
C LEU A 249 -26.58 2.41 -13.76
N LEU A 250 -26.34 1.43 -12.88
CA LEU A 250 -27.09 0.18 -12.88
C LEU A 250 -28.56 0.42 -12.52
N ILE A 251 -28.83 1.24 -11.51
CA ILE A 251 -30.21 1.62 -11.12
C ILE A 251 -30.92 2.38 -12.26
N GLU A 252 -30.24 3.30 -12.93
CA GLU A 252 -30.83 4.01 -14.10
C GLU A 252 -31.15 3.05 -15.27
N LYS A 253 -30.35 1.96 -15.40
CA LYS A 253 -30.65 0.86 -16.34
C LYS A 253 -31.73 -0.09 -15.86
N ARG A 254 -32.45 0.25 -14.79
CA ARG A 254 -33.59 -0.50 -14.21
C ARG A 254 -33.23 -1.88 -13.62
N TYR A 255 -31.96 -2.08 -13.22
CA TYR A 255 -31.63 -3.23 -12.37
C TYR A 255 -32.26 -3.06 -10.99
N SER A 256 -32.65 -4.15 -10.35
CA SER A 256 -33.10 -4.12 -8.96
C SER A 256 -31.94 -3.69 -8.05
N TYR A 257 -32.25 -3.16 -6.86
CA TYR A 257 -31.21 -2.78 -5.90
C TYR A 257 -30.30 -3.97 -5.55
N GLU A 258 -30.86 -5.16 -5.35
CA GLU A 258 -30.08 -6.36 -5.03
C GLU A 258 -29.11 -6.73 -6.16
N GLU A 259 -29.59 -6.74 -7.40
CA GLU A 259 -28.73 -7.01 -8.56
C GLU A 259 -27.66 -5.94 -8.76
N ALA A 260 -28.03 -4.67 -8.58
CA ALA A 260 -27.11 -3.56 -8.72
C ALA A 260 -26.00 -3.61 -7.65
N PHE A 261 -26.32 -3.87 -6.39
CA PHE A 261 -25.33 -4.06 -5.32
C PHE A 261 -24.44 -5.28 -5.58
N SER A 262 -25.03 -6.41 -6.00
CA SER A 262 -24.25 -7.61 -6.35
C SER A 262 -23.27 -7.35 -7.49
N ARG A 263 -23.72 -6.70 -8.58
CA ARG A 263 -22.87 -6.36 -9.74
C ARG A 263 -21.78 -5.33 -9.40
N ALA A 264 -22.12 -4.36 -8.54
CA ALA A 264 -21.16 -3.39 -8.03
C ALA A 264 -20.25 -3.97 -6.94
N LYS A 265 -20.40 -5.26 -6.58
CA LYS A 265 -19.66 -5.96 -5.51
C LYS A 265 -19.77 -5.24 -4.16
N ILE A 266 -20.91 -4.60 -3.87
CA ILE A 266 -21.15 -3.92 -2.60
C ILE A 266 -21.85 -4.90 -1.67
N THR A 267 -21.07 -5.51 -0.79
CA THR A 267 -21.53 -6.49 0.19
C THR A 267 -21.66 -5.85 1.57
N GLY A 268 -22.63 -6.32 2.35
CA GLY A 268 -22.87 -5.82 3.69
C GLY A 268 -23.86 -4.66 3.80
N LYS A 269 -24.75 -4.77 4.80
CA LYS A 269 -25.86 -3.82 5.02
C LYS A 269 -25.40 -2.38 5.26
N ARG A 270 -24.27 -2.21 5.98
CA ARG A 270 -23.72 -0.88 6.28
C ARG A 270 -23.22 -0.18 5.01
N MET A 271 -22.41 -0.87 4.19
CA MET A 271 -21.94 -0.33 2.92
C MET A 271 -23.08 -0.01 1.98
N GLN A 272 -24.07 -0.91 1.86
CA GLN A 272 -25.26 -0.66 1.07
C GLN A 272 -26.01 0.60 1.54
N LYS A 273 -26.10 0.86 2.85
CA LYS A 273 -26.68 2.09 3.41
C LYS A 273 -25.89 3.33 3.00
N ILE A 274 -24.55 3.30 3.10
CA ILE A 274 -23.65 4.40 2.72
C ILE A 274 -23.81 4.73 1.23
N TYR A 275 -23.73 3.70 0.39
CA TYR A 275 -23.91 3.90 -1.07
C TYR A 275 -25.33 4.36 -1.44
N SER A 276 -26.37 3.88 -0.73
CA SER A 276 -27.74 4.35 -0.92
C SER A 276 -27.86 5.84 -0.61
N ALA A 277 -27.25 6.31 0.48
CA ALA A 277 -27.20 7.74 0.81
C ALA A 277 -26.49 8.53 -0.30
N GLY A 278 -25.34 8.05 -0.76
CA GLY A 278 -24.59 8.69 -1.85
C GLY A 278 -25.39 8.76 -3.15
N MET A 279 -26.16 7.73 -3.50
CA MET A 279 -27.07 7.76 -4.67
C MET A 279 -28.17 8.81 -4.56
N GLN A 280 -28.65 9.10 -3.36
CA GLN A 280 -29.67 10.14 -3.14
C GLN A 280 -29.09 11.54 -3.26
N HIS A 281 -27.85 11.74 -2.76
CA HIS A 281 -27.24 13.06 -2.65
C HIS A 281 -26.45 13.52 -3.87
N TYR A 282 -26.01 12.61 -4.74
CA TYR A 282 -25.18 12.93 -5.91
C TYR A 282 -25.85 12.52 -7.22
N THR A 283 -25.83 13.39 -8.20
CA THR A 283 -26.20 13.10 -9.58
C THR A 283 -25.07 12.40 -10.34
N LEU A 284 -25.38 11.74 -11.47
CA LEU A 284 -24.33 11.17 -12.33
C LEU A 284 -23.36 12.22 -12.87
N GLN A 285 -23.84 13.42 -13.16
CA GLN A 285 -23.02 14.53 -13.63
C GLN A 285 -22.03 14.98 -12.54
N GLU A 286 -22.50 15.14 -11.29
CA GLU A 286 -21.63 15.44 -10.15
C GLU A 286 -20.58 14.35 -9.95
N LEU A 287 -20.97 13.07 -9.96
CA LEU A 287 -20.02 11.96 -9.81
C LEU A 287 -18.97 11.93 -10.92
N GLN A 288 -19.35 12.30 -12.15
CA GLN A 288 -18.39 12.43 -13.25
C GLN A 288 -17.42 13.60 -13.02
N ALA A 289 -17.93 14.74 -12.57
CA ALA A 289 -17.14 15.92 -12.25
C ALA A 289 -16.18 15.65 -11.06
N ILE A 290 -16.65 14.91 -10.05
CA ILE A 290 -15.84 14.51 -8.88
C ILE A 290 -14.68 13.60 -9.31
N VAL A 291 -14.88 12.64 -10.22
CA VAL A 291 -13.80 11.81 -10.75
C VAL A 291 -12.71 12.67 -11.41
N GLN A 292 -13.09 13.69 -12.18
CA GLN A 292 -12.14 14.63 -12.79
C GLN A 292 -11.46 15.52 -11.74
N LEU A 293 -12.21 15.94 -10.72
CA LEU A 293 -11.68 16.73 -9.60
C LEU A 293 -10.58 15.94 -8.86
N ILE A 294 -10.82 14.67 -8.55
CA ILE A 294 -9.83 13.81 -7.88
C ILE A 294 -8.55 13.73 -8.71
N ALA A 295 -8.62 13.50 -10.01
CA ALA A 295 -7.44 13.44 -10.87
C ALA A 295 -6.63 14.75 -10.87
N ARG A 296 -7.30 15.92 -10.81
CA ARG A 296 -6.62 17.22 -10.71
C ARG A 296 -5.93 17.41 -9.35
N PHE A 297 -6.56 16.98 -8.27
CA PHE A 297 -5.96 17.09 -6.93
C PHE A 297 -4.85 16.07 -6.72
N ASP A 298 -4.94 14.86 -7.27
CA ASP A 298 -3.85 13.88 -7.27
C ASP A 298 -2.59 14.45 -7.94
N TYR A 299 -2.74 15.06 -9.11
CA TYR A 299 -1.62 15.74 -9.77
C TYR A 299 -0.99 16.85 -8.89
N ARG A 300 -1.81 17.65 -8.20
CA ARG A 300 -1.33 18.74 -7.34
C ARG A 300 -0.63 18.24 -6.08
N VAL A 301 -1.18 17.23 -5.44
CA VAL A 301 -0.57 16.59 -4.26
C VAL A 301 0.81 16.04 -4.61
N ARG A 302 0.97 15.45 -5.81
CA ARG A 302 2.27 14.97 -6.30
C ARG A 302 3.25 16.07 -6.71
N SER A 303 2.73 17.24 -7.13
CA SER A 303 3.54 18.34 -7.67
C SER A 303 3.96 19.37 -6.62
N LEU A 304 3.22 19.49 -5.52
CA LEU A 304 3.41 20.50 -4.49
C LEU A 304 4.02 19.90 -3.23
N GLY A 305 4.74 20.73 -2.47
CA GLY A 305 5.38 20.29 -1.22
C GLY A 305 4.37 19.83 -0.17
N SER A 306 4.76 18.88 0.66
CA SER A 306 3.93 18.21 1.67
C SER A 306 3.26 19.16 2.67
N VAL A 307 3.84 20.34 2.91
CA VAL A 307 3.29 21.38 3.79
C VAL A 307 1.91 21.86 3.33
N LEU A 308 1.65 21.83 2.02
CA LEU A 308 0.39 22.28 1.43
C LEU A 308 -0.69 21.19 1.37
N HIS A 309 -0.35 19.93 1.60
CA HIS A 309 -1.28 18.81 1.48
C HIS A 309 -2.54 18.94 2.34
N PRO A 310 -2.48 19.35 3.63
CA PRO A 310 -3.68 19.53 4.44
C PRO A 310 -4.65 20.55 3.83
N ASN A 311 -4.16 21.68 3.38
CA ASN A 311 -4.97 22.74 2.79
C ASN A 311 -5.58 22.30 1.44
N LEU A 312 -4.79 21.56 0.63
CA LEU A 312 -5.27 21.02 -0.63
C LEU A 312 -6.41 20.01 -0.41
N LEU A 313 -6.29 19.11 0.58
CA LEU A 313 -7.32 18.13 0.87
C LEU A 313 -8.60 18.76 1.45
N GLN A 314 -8.49 19.77 2.30
CA GLN A 314 -9.65 20.54 2.78
C GLN A 314 -10.38 21.23 1.62
N LEU A 315 -9.62 21.88 0.74
CA LEU A 315 -10.15 22.52 -0.45
C LEU A 315 -10.78 21.50 -1.42
N PHE A 316 -10.16 20.34 -1.56
CA PHE A 316 -10.72 19.21 -2.32
C PHE A 316 -12.10 18.80 -1.77
N LEU A 317 -12.24 18.60 -0.46
CA LEU A 317 -13.52 18.26 0.17
C LEU A 317 -14.58 19.33 -0.08
N TYR A 318 -14.20 20.60 0.00
CA TYR A 318 -15.13 21.71 -0.32
C TYR A 318 -15.67 21.59 -1.75
N TYR A 319 -14.79 21.41 -2.74
CA TYR A 319 -15.23 21.28 -4.13
C TYR A 319 -16.00 20.00 -4.38
N LEU A 320 -15.65 18.91 -3.72
CA LEU A 320 -16.36 17.63 -3.85
C LEU A 320 -17.78 17.74 -3.29
N ILE A 321 -17.92 18.20 -2.03
CA ILE A 321 -19.17 18.11 -1.29
C ILE A 321 -20.08 19.30 -1.59
N VAL A 322 -19.55 20.53 -1.49
CA VAL A 322 -20.36 21.75 -1.60
C VAL A 322 -20.60 22.11 -3.06
N LYS A 323 -19.59 21.94 -3.92
CA LYS A 323 -19.68 22.30 -5.35
C LYS A 323 -20.00 21.12 -6.26
N GLY A 324 -20.20 19.91 -5.72
CA GLY A 324 -20.54 18.70 -6.51
C GLY A 324 -19.50 18.38 -7.59
N GLY A 325 -18.22 18.64 -7.31
CA GLY A 325 -17.13 18.47 -8.30
C GLY A 325 -17.02 19.59 -9.32
N SER A 326 -17.97 20.54 -9.36
CA SER A 326 -17.94 21.69 -10.25
C SER A 326 -17.16 22.83 -9.61
N GLY A 327 -16.23 23.40 -10.38
CA GLY A 327 -15.44 24.55 -9.96
C GLY A 327 -14.16 24.58 -10.78
N ALA A 328 -14.05 25.52 -11.68
CA ALA A 328 -12.83 25.75 -12.40
C ALA A 328 -11.84 26.49 -11.46
N PHE A 329 -10.91 25.74 -10.85
CA PHE A 329 -9.62 26.34 -10.57
C PHE A 329 -8.93 26.62 -11.89
N ARG A 330 -9.07 27.84 -12.36
CA ARG A 330 -8.09 28.45 -13.29
C ARG A 330 -6.98 29.02 -12.39
N PHE A 331 -5.86 28.31 -12.33
CA PHE A 331 -4.58 28.89 -11.97
C PHE A 331 -3.68 28.79 -13.16
#